data_b8da247ac70c26f5a0f4f5bc35ff77bd
#
_entry.id   b8da247ac70c26f5a0f4f5bc35ff77bd
#
_cell.length_a   1.000
_cell.length_b   1.000
_cell.length_c   1.000
_cell.angle_alpha   90.00
_cell.angle_beta   90.00
_cell.angle_gamma   90.00
#
_symmetry.space_group_name_H-M   'P 1'
#
loop_
_entity.id
_entity.type
_entity.pdbx_description
1 polymer ?
#
loop_
_entity_poly.entity_id
_entity_poly.type
_entity_poly.pdbx_seq_one_letter_code
_entity_poly.pdbx_strand_id
1 'polypeptide(L)'
;IEMAQKLDEYAQRLHEHGIDLYYHAHNFEFALWKKKPILTHMMEQTKYLGFELDSHWMWRGGVNPVDYLHSFKGRVRMQHLKDYRVGFPEKYDLSMGYLVFGAVEEFAEVGEGTLDMPAIIQAGLESGSEYFMIEQDNTYGRNVYESLAISRDNLIKMGYGEWF
;
A
#
# COMPACT_ATOMS: atom_id res chain seq x y z
N ILE A 1 19.22 -7.46 -2.21
CA ILE A 1 19.57 -8.04 -0.89
C ILE A 1 20.58 -7.13 -0.17
N GLU A 2 21.72 -6.77 -0.78
CA GLU A 2 22.73 -5.90 -0.16
C GLU A 2 22.15 -4.57 0.36
N MET A 3 21.25 -3.95 -0.41
CA MET A 3 20.56 -2.73 0.03
C MET A 3 19.72 -3.00 1.29
N ALA A 4 18.96 -4.11 1.32
CA ALA A 4 18.13 -4.44 2.48
C ALA A 4 18.98 -4.68 3.73
N GLN A 5 20.08 -5.39 3.61
CA GLN A 5 21.03 -5.62 4.71
C GLN A 5 21.64 -4.30 5.21
N LYS A 6 21.96 -3.38 4.29
CA LYS A 6 22.47 -2.07 4.66
C LYS A 6 21.43 -1.21 5.37
N LEU A 7 20.16 -1.28 4.94
CA LEU A 7 19.05 -0.62 5.64
C LEU A 7 18.84 -1.23 7.03
N ASP A 8 18.98 -2.55 7.18
CA ASP A 8 18.85 -3.22 8.47
C ASP A 8 19.96 -2.82 9.47
N GLU A 9 21.20 -2.61 9.00
CA GLU A 9 22.27 -2.06 9.83
C GLU A 9 21.91 -0.64 10.35
N TYR A 10 21.32 0.21 9.49
CA TYR A 10 20.85 1.53 9.93
C TYR A 10 19.64 1.42 10.87
N ALA A 11 18.70 0.53 10.56
CA ALA A 11 17.54 0.27 11.41
C ALA A 11 17.97 -0.19 12.81
N GLN A 12 18.95 -1.08 12.92
CA GLN A 12 19.50 -1.51 14.21
C GLN A 12 20.08 -0.33 15.01
N ARG A 13 20.91 0.49 14.36
CA ARG A 13 21.53 1.65 15.03
C ARG A 13 20.50 2.69 15.48
N LEU A 14 19.46 2.93 14.68
CA LEU A 14 18.37 3.83 15.04
C LEU A 14 17.54 3.28 16.19
N HIS A 15 17.28 1.98 16.17
CA HIS A 15 16.52 1.29 17.21
C HIS A 15 17.20 1.40 18.60
N GLU A 16 18.53 1.39 18.68
CA GLU A 16 19.31 1.63 19.92
C GLU A 16 19.05 3.03 20.52
N HIS A 17 18.52 3.96 19.70
CA HIS A 17 18.12 5.32 20.11
C HIS A 17 16.60 5.53 20.18
N GLY A 18 15.81 4.45 20.14
CA GLY A 18 14.35 4.50 20.21
C GLY A 18 13.68 4.98 18.93
N ILE A 19 14.36 4.88 17.79
CA ILE A 19 13.85 5.25 16.46
C ILE A 19 13.74 4.00 15.61
N ASP A 20 12.54 3.71 15.11
CA ASP A 20 12.33 2.60 14.19
C ASP A 20 12.38 3.08 12.74
N LEU A 21 13.03 2.32 11.88
CA LEU A 21 13.13 2.58 10.44
C LEU A 21 12.20 1.66 9.67
N TYR A 22 11.40 2.24 8.78
CA TYR A 22 10.48 1.51 7.92
C TYR A 22 10.82 1.73 6.45
N TYR A 23 10.68 0.66 5.66
CA TYR A 23 10.79 0.71 4.21
C TYR A 23 9.38 0.78 3.61
N HIS A 24 9.07 1.87 2.92
CA HIS A 24 7.83 1.99 2.16
C HIS A 24 7.98 1.30 0.80
N ALA A 25 7.10 0.34 0.52
CA ALA A 25 7.13 -0.46 -0.69
C ALA A 25 6.11 0.03 -1.73
N HIS A 26 6.53 0.04 -3.00
CA HIS A 26 5.69 0.27 -4.17
C HIS A 26 5.43 -1.06 -4.91
N ASN A 27 4.99 -0.97 -6.16
CA ASN A 27 4.66 -2.17 -6.94
C ASN A 27 5.90 -2.90 -7.49
N PHE A 28 7.02 -2.23 -7.68
CA PHE A 28 8.21 -2.84 -8.30
C PHE A 28 8.96 -3.81 -7.37
N GLU A 29 8.83 -3.70 -6.05
CA GLU A 29 9.38 -4.66 -5.11
C GLU A 29 8.63 -6.00 -5.10
N PHE A 30 7.49 -6.07 -5.77
CA PHE A 30 6.77 -7.32 -6.00
C PHE A 30 7.27 -8.08 -7.23
N ALA A 31 8.22 -7.53 -7.99
CA ALA A 31 8.92 -8.28 -9.04
C ALA A 31 9.50 -9.58 -8.45
N LEU A 32 9.34 -10.67 -9.20
CA LEU A 32 9.76 -11.99 -8.72
C LEU A 32 11.26 -12.22 -8.95
N TRP A 33 11.97 -12.50 -7.87
CA TRP A 33 13.31 -13.07 -7.91
C TRP A 33 13.28 -14.47 -7.28
N LYS A 34 13.78 -15.46 -7.99
CA LYS A 34 13.70 -16.88 -7.56
C LYS A 34 12.27 -17.29 -7.15
N LYS A 35 11.28 -16.88 -7.94
CA LYS A 35 9.85 -17.19 -7.75
C LYS A 35 9.20 -16.58 -6.50
N LYS A 36 9.83 -15.60 -5.87
CA LYS A 36 9.32 -14.91 -4.67
C LYS A 36 9.48 -13.40 -4.85
N PRO A 37 8.54 -12.56 -4.37
CA PRO A 37 8.69 -11.11 -4.41
C PRO A 37 10.01 -10.65 -3.78
N ILE A 38 10.64 -9.64 -4.37
CA ILE A 38 11.85 -9.01 -3.83
C ILE A 38 11.61 -8.52 -2.41
N LEU A 39 10.45 -7.92 -2.15
CA LEU A 39 10.08 -7.42 -0.82
C LEU A 39 10.08 -8.54 0.23
N THR A 40 9.58 -9.73 -0.11
CA THR A 40 9.63 -10.88 0.79
C THR A 40 11.08 -11.30 1.09
N HIS A 41 11.97 -11.27 0.08
CA HIS A 41 13.39 -11.52 0.32
C HIS A 41 14.02 -10.46 1.21
N MET A 42 13.64 -9.19 1.07
CA MET A 42 14.11 -8.11 1.96
C MET A 42 13.69 -8.38 3.40
N MET A 43 12.44 -8.74 3.64
CA MET A 43 11.91 -9.06 4.96
C MET A 43 12.65 -10.24 5.60
N GLU A 44 12.87 -11.32 4.82
CA GLU A 44 13.57 -12.52 5.32
C GLU A 44 15.05 -12.30 5.64
N GLN A 45 15.69 -11.30 5.04
CA GLN A 45 17.11 -10.98 5.20
C GLN A 45 17.37 -9.85 6.23
N THR A 46 16.33 -9.33 6.86
CA THR A 46 16.39 -8.20 7.80
C THR A 46 15.71 -8.56 9.12
N LYS A 47 16.15 -7.90 10.19
CA LYS A 47 15.61 -8.13 11.54
C LYS A 47 15.01 -6.86 12.15
N TYR A 48 15.69 -5.74 11.98
CA TYR A 48 15.32 -4.45 12.59
C TYR A 48 14.54 -3.55 11.62
N LEU A 49 14.72 -3.72 10.33
CA LEU A 49 13.99 -2.96 9.32
C LEU A 49 12.51 -3.32 9.35
N GLY A 50 11.64 -2.37 9.66
CA GLY A 50 10.20 -2.49 9.51
C GLY A 50 9.75 -2.26 8.06
N PHE A 51 8.48 -2.54 7.79
CA PHE A 51 7.89 -2.32 6.46
C PHE A 51 6.61 -1.50 6.59
N GLU A 52 6.46 -0.54 5.70
CA GLU A 52 5.25 0.21 5.49
C GLU A 52 4.63 -0.29 4.20
N LEU A 53 3.54 -1.03 4.33
CA LEU A 53 2.85 -1.64 3.20
C LEU A 53 1.67 -0.77 2.76
N ASP A 54 1.48 -0.68 1.46
CA ASP A 54 0.46 0.12 0.81
C ASP A 54 -0.56 -0.79 0.12
N SER A 55 -1.84 -0.59 0.41
CA SER A 55 -2.93 -1.43 -0.11
C SER A 55 -2.99 -1.45 -1.64
N HIS A 56 -2.82 -0.31 -2.29
CA HIS A 56 -2.82 -0.19 -3.74
C HIS A 56 -1.58 -0.82 -4.37
N TRP A 57 -0.39 -0.53 -3.82
CA TRP A 57 0.85 -1.05 -4.40
C TRP A 57 0.99 -2.56 -4.23
N MET A 58 0.47 -3.16 -3.15
CA MET A 58 0.36 -4.61 -3.02
C MET A 58 -0.51 -5.21 -4.12
N TRP A 59 -1.71 -4.66 -4.30
CA TRP A 59 -2.61 -5.10 -5.36
C TRP A 59 -1.99 -4.94 -6.74
N ARG A 60 -1.44 -3.77 -7.05
CA ARG A 60 -0.75 -3.49 -8.33
C ARG A 60 0.47 -4.38 -8.54
N GLY A 61 1.13 -4.79 -7.49
CA GLY A 61 2.21 -5.76 -7.48
C GLY A 61 1.76 -7.21 -7.75
N GLY A 62 0.44 -7.43 -7.86
CA GLY A 62 -0.13 -8.74 -8.19
C GLY A 62 -0.27 -9.70 -7.01
N VAL A 63 -0.22 -9.20 -5.78
CA VAL A 63 -0.46 -9.98 -4.56
C VAL A 63 -1.81 -9.63 -3.95
N ASN A 64 -2.40 -10.56 -3.21
CA ASN A 64 -3.56 -10.27 -2.37
C ASN A 64 -3.11 -9.47 -1.14
N PRO A 65 -3.59 -8.23 -0.91
CA PRO A 65 -3.13 -7.42 0.21
C PRO A 65 -3.36 -8.06 1.58
N VAL A 66 -4.49 -8.74 1.77
CA VAL A 66 -4.84 -9.42 3.04
C VAL A 66 -3.82 -10.52 3.36
N ASP A 67 -3.60 -11.43 2.41
CA ASP A 67 -2.67 -12.54 2.59
C ASP A 67 -1.23 -12.04 2.77
N TYR A 68 -0.88 -10.99 2.03
CA TYR A 68 0.48 -10.44 2.07
C TYR A 68 0.77 -9.73 3.39
N LEU A 69 -0.19 -8.98 3.94
CA LEU A 69 -0.09 -8.37 5.26
C LEU A 69 0.15 -9.42 6.34
N HIS A 70 -0.61 -10.52 6.32
CA HIS A 70 -0.41 -11.63 7.27
C HIS A 70 1.00 -12.25 7.18
N SER A 71 1.59 -12.29 5.97
CA SER A 71 2.95 -12.80 5.78
C SER A 71 4.04 -11.89 6.39
N PHE A 72 3.70 -10.63 6.67
CA PHE A 72 4.58 -9.64 7.31
C PHE A 72 4.25 -9.40 8.79
N LYS A 73 3.50 -10.29 9.43
CA LYS A 73 3.10 -10.14 10.83
C LYS A 73 4.28 -9.82 11.75
N GLY A 74 4.11 -8.77 12.56
CA GLY A 74 5.13 -8.26 13.48
C GLY A 74 6.21 -7.40 12.82
N ARG A 75 6.13 -7.15 11.50
CA ARG A 75 7.08 -6.34 10.75
C ARG A 75 6.43 -5.14 10.03
N VAL A 76 5.10 -5.04 10.08
CA VAL A 76 4.30 -3.97 9.45
C VAL A 76 3.54 -3.20 10.52
N ARG A 77 4.16 -2.13 11.02
CA ARG A 77 3.54 -1.26 12.03
C ARG A 77 2.80 -0.09 11.40
N MET A 78 3.19 0.29 10.18
CA MET A 78 2.64 1.38 9.41
C MET A 78 2.06 0.86 8.11
N GLN A 79 0.90 1.39 7.70
CA GLN A 79 0.21 1.00 6.50
C GLN A 79 -0.38 2.22 5.79
N HIS A 80 -0.20 2.31 4.48
CA HIS A 80 -0.94 3.27 3.67
C HIS A 80 -2.28 2.68 3.25
N LEU A 81 -3.33 3.43 3.51
CA LEU A 81 -4.67 3.18 2.98
C LEU A 81 -4.81 3.98 1.68
N LYS A 82 -4.63 3.29 0.58
CA LYS A 82 -4.71 3.82 -0.78
C LYS A 82 -5.62 2.92 -1.59
N ASP A 83 -6.71 3.48 -2.08
CA ASP A 83 -7.68 2.75 -2.90
C ASP A 83 -7.50 3.06 -4.38
N TYR A 84 -8.12 2.28 -5.24
CA TYR A 84 -8.10 2.52 -6.67
C TYR A 84 -9.44 2.13 -7.32
N ARG A 85 -9.68 2.68 -8.48
CA ARG A 85 -10.78 2.27 -9.36
C ARG A 85 -10.28 2.10 -10.79
N VAL A 86 -11.06 1.38 -11.56
CA VAL A 86 -10.84 1.28 -13.00
C VAL A 86 -11.63 2.39 -13.67
N GLY A 87 -10.93 3.33 -14.29
CA GLY A 87 -11.52 4.43 -15.04
C GLY A 87 -11.59 4.12 -16.53
N PHE A 88 -12.30 4.96 -17.25
CA PHE A 88 -12.33 4.93 -18.71
C PHE A 88 -11.41 6.01 -19.26
N PRO A 89 -10.57 5.73 -20.28
CA PRO A 89 -9.77 6.76 -20.91
C PRO A 89 -10.68 7.79 -21.58
N GLU A 90 -10.38 9.07 -21.43
CA GLU A 90 -11.13 10.16 -22.06
C GLU A 90 -11.14 10.06 -23.61
N LYS A 91 -10.12 9.42 -24.18
CA LYS A 91 -9.98 9.19 -25.63
C LYS A 91 -9.48 7.78 -25.89
N TYR A 92 -10.18 7.09 -26.81
CA TYR A 92 -9.71 5.82 -27.35
C TYR A 92 -8.79 6.09 -28.52
N ASP A 93 -7.55 5.61 -28.46
CA ASP A 93 -6.65 5.61 -29.61
C ASP A 93 -6.92 4.36 -30.45
N LEU A 94 -7.62 4.54 -31.57
CA LEU A 94 -7.90 3.49 -32.55
C LEU A 94 -6.82 3.38 -33.62
N SER A 95 -5.76 4.17 -33.56
CA SER A 95 -4.69 4.21 -34.58
C SER A 95 -3.94 2.89 -34.71
N MET A 96 -3.97 2.05 -33.70
CA MET A 96 -3.33 0.72 -33.66
C MET A 96 -4.19 -0.39 -34.29
N GLY A 97 -5.36 -0.08 -34.85
CA GLY A 97 -6.22 -1.04 -35.55
C GLY A 97 -6.89 -2.12 -34.69
N TYR A 98 -6.74 -2.04 -33.38
CA TYR A 98 -7.46 -2.88 -32.42
C TYR A 98 -7.92 -2.02 -31.22
N LEU A 99 -9.01 -2.45 -30.62
CA LEU A 99 -9.49 -1.80 -29.42
C LEU A 99 -8.44 -2.05 -28.31
N VAL A 100 -7.66 -1.03 -27.99
CA VAL A 100 -6.90 -1.05 -26.77
C VAL A 100 -7.92 -0.87 -25.64
N PHE A 101 -8.32 -1.96 -25.01
CA PHE A 101 -9.08 -1.92 -23.77
C PHE A 101 -8.14 -1.38 -22.67
N GLY A 102 -7.80 -0.09 -22.79
CA GLY A 102 -7.04 0.61 -21.78
C GLY A 102 -7.94 0.94 -20.61
N ALA A 103 -8.16 -0.03 -19.73
CA ALA A 103 -8.59 0.34 -18.41
C ALA A 103 -7.52 1.26 -17.83
N VAL A 104 -7.88 2.47 -17.48
CA VAL A 104 -7.00 3.41 -16.80
C VAL A 104 -7.15 3.14 -15.32
N GLU A 105 -6.04 2.81 -14.69
CA GLU A 105 -5.97 2.73 -13.25
C GLU A 105 -5.99 4.16 -12.68
N GLU A 106 -6.96 4.44 -11.84
CA GLU A 106 -7.10 5.71 -11.15
C GLU A 106 -7.02 5.49 -9.65
N PHE A 107 -6.31 6.37 -8.96
CA PHE A 107 -6.39 6.44 -7.50
C PHE A 107 -7.81 6.83 -7.09
N ALA A 108 -8.28 6.26 -6.01
CA ALA A 108 -9.59 6.59 -5.46
C ALA A 108 -9.44 6.93 -3.97
N GLU A 109 -10.30 7.77 -3.49
CA GLU A 109 -10.45 8.01 -2.06
C GLU A 109 -10.80 6.68 -1.38
N VAL A 110 -10.29 6.46 -0.20
CA VAL A 110 -10.53 5.22 0.57
C VAL A 110 -12.04 4.94 0.65
N GLY A 111 -12.44 3.78 0.15
CA GLY A 111 -13.84 3.36 0.08
C GLY A 111 -14.62 3.84 -1.14
N GLU A 112 -14.02 4.63 -2.04
CA GLU A 112 -14.57 4.99 -3.35
C GLU A 112 -14.03 4.11 -4.49
N GLY A 113 -13.11 3.22 -4.15
CA GLY A 113 -12.47 2.30 -5.08
C GLY A 113 -13.04 0.89 -5.02
N THR A 114 -12.21 -0.08 -5.38
CA THR A 114 -12.59 -1.50 -5.53
C THR A 114 -11.87 -2.43 -4.55
N LEU A 115 -10.93 -1.93 -3.74
CA LEU A 115 -10.29 -2.75 -2.73
C LEU A 115 -11.22 -3.00 -1.54
N ASP A 116 -11.17 -4.21 -0.99
CA ASP A 116 -11.86 -4.54 0.26
C ASP A 116 -11.11 -3.91 1.45
N MET A 117 -11.29 -2.59 1.61
CA MET A 117 -10.59 -1.82 2.64
C MET A 117 -10.85 -2.33 4.06
N PRO A 118 -12.08 -2.74 4.44
CA PRO A 118 -12.30 -3.33 5.75
C PRO A 118 -11.47 -4.60 5.99
N ALA A 119 -11.40 -5.51 5.02
CA ALA A 119 -10.59 -6.73 5.14
C ALA A 119 -9.10 -6.43 5.20
N ILE A 120 -8.62 -5.46 4.43
CA ILE A 120 -7.21 -5.02 4.42
C ILE A 120 -6.83 -4.38 5.76
N ILE A 121 -7.68 -3.50 6.30
CA ILE A 121 -7.45 -2.87 7.61
C ILE A 121 -7.42 -3.94 8.71
N GLN A 122 -8.37 -4.87 8.69
CA GLN A 122 -8.43 -5.96 9.66
C GLN A 122 -7.15 -6.82 9.60
N ALA A 123 -6.69 -7.19 8.41
CA ALA A 123 -5.43 -7.92 8.22
C ALA A 123 -4.21 -7.13 8.73
N GLY A 124 -4.20 -5.81 8.54
CA GLY A 124 -3.19 -4.92 9.09
C GLY A 124 -3.17 -4.98 10.62
N LEU A 125 -4.32 -4.81 11.27
CA LEU A 125 -4.46 -4.90 12.73
C LEU A 125 -3.96 -6.26 13.27
N GLU A 126 -4.37 -7.36 12.64
CA GLU A 126 -3.95 -8.73 13.00
C GLU A 126 -2.45 -8.97 12.78
N SER A 127 -1.85 -8.20 11.88
CA SER A 127 -0.42 -8.25 11.56
C SER A 127 0.43 -7.32 12.43
N GLY A 128 -0.21 -6.47 13.25
CA GLY A 128 0.46 -5.57 14.19
C GLY A 128 0.60 -4.14 13.71
N SER A 129 -0.18 -3.72 12.71
CA SER A 129 -0.24 -2.32 12.30
C SER A 129 -0.92 -1.47 13.37
N GLU A 130 -0.29 -0.36 13.72
CA GLU A 130 -0.76 0.62 14.70
C GLU A 130 -1.14 1.95 14.04
N TYR A 131 -0.57 2.22 12.87
CA TYR A 131 -0.76 3.47 12.14
C TYR A 131 -1.28 3.19 10.74
N PHE A 132 -2.39 3.81 10.40
CA PHE A 132 -3.03 3.72 9.09
C PHE A 132 -3.12 5.12 8.50
N MET A 133 -2.37 5.37 7.44
CA MET A 133 -2.28 6.69 6.83
C MET A 133 -3.04 6.72 5.52
N ILE A 134 -3.97 7.65 5.40
CA ILE A 134 -4.67 7.91 4.15
C ILE A 134 -3.67 8.54 3.18
N GLU A 135 -3.47 7.92 2.01
CA GLU A 135 -2.63 8.46 0.96
C GLU A 135 -3.40 8.58 -0.36
N GLN A 136 -3.25 9.73 -1.02
CA GLN A 136 -3.89 10.04 -2.30
C GLN A 136 -2.91 10.76 -3.22
N ASP A 137 -2.35 10.04 -4.21
CA ASP A 137 -1.32 10.58 -5.10
C ASP A 137 -1.89 11.56 -6.15
N ASN A 138 -3.15 11.38 -6.53
CA ASN A 138 -3.81 12.24 -7.49
C ASN A 138 -5.30 12.36 -7.16
N THR A 139 -5.79 13.58 -7.10
CA THR A 139 -7.20 13.88 -6.79
C THR A 139 -8.03 14.15 -8.05
N TYR A 140 -7.42 14.10 -9.24
CA TYR A 140 -8.07 14.34 -10.54
C TYR A 140 -8.84 15.66 -10.59
N GLY A 141 -8.27 16.70 -10.00
CA GLY A 141 -8.84 18.05 -9.95
C GLY A 141 -9.80 18.33 -8.79
N ARG A 142 -10.10 17.34 -7.95
CA ARG A 142 -10.83 17.56 -6.69
C ARG A 142 -9.93 18.32 -5.71
N ASN A 143 -10.54 19.13 -4.85
CA ASN A 143 -9.80 19.77 -3.77
C ASN A 143 -9.19 18.73 -2.83
N VAL A 144 -7.91 18.87 -2.47
CA VAL A 144 -7.18 17.87 -1.66
C VAL A 144 -7.80 17.66 -0.27
N TYR A 145 -8.34 18.69 0.35
CA TYR A 145 -9.01 18.57 1.65
C TYR A 145 -10.37 17.88 1.54
N GLU A 146 -11.08 18.08 0.43
CA GLU A 146 -12.32 17.38 0.12
C GLU A 146 -12.04 15.88 -0.10
N SER A 147 -11.00 15.54 -0.88
CA SER A 147 -10.56 14.17 -1.10
C SER A 147 -10.23 13.44 0.23
N LEU A 148 -9.45 14.08 1.09
CA LEU A 148 -9.15 13.54 2.42
C LEU A 148 -10.41 13.40 3.29
N ALA A 149 -11.33 14.36 3.23
CA ALA A 149 -12.58 14.29 3.99
C ALA A 149 -13.46 13.13 3.54
N ILE A 150 -13.53 12.84 2.24
CA ILE A 150 -14.25 11.68 1.71
C ILE A 150 -13.66 10.38 2.26
N SER A 151 -12.34 10.22 2.20
CA SER A 151 -11.66 9.04 2.75
C SER A 151 -11.92 8.87 4.24
N ARG A 152 -11.81 9.93 5.03
CA ARG A 152 -12.15 9.93 6.47
C ARG A 152 -13.61 9.51 6.70
N ASP A 153 -14.54 10.14 6.00
CA ASP A 153 -15.97 9.89 6.22
C ASP A 153 -16.36 8.45 5.83
N ASN A 154 -15.70 7.88 4.83
CA ASN A 154 -15.87 6.49 4.48
C ASN A 154 -15.28 5.54 5.53
N LEU A 155 -14.11 5.85 6.10
CA LEU A 155 -13.55 5.08 7.23
C LEU A 155 -14.45 5.15 8.46
N ILE A 156 -15.07 6.30 8.76
CA ILE A 156 -16.07 6.43 9.83
C ILE A 156 -17.27 5.51 9.56
N LYS A 157 -17.80 5.47 8.33
CA LYS A 157 -18.90 4.57 7.93
C LYS A 157 -18.51 3.08 8.03
N MET A 158 -17.25 2.75 7.80
CA MET A 158 -16.71 1.39 7.97
C MET A 158 -16.53 1.00 9.44
N GLY A 159 -16.74 1.91 10.40
CA GLY A 159 -16.65 1.64 11.84
C GLY A 159 -15.38 2.14 12.51
N TYR A 160 -14.52 2.86 11.82
CA TYR A 160 -13.24 3.39 12.35
C TYR A 160 -13.34 4.84 12.85
N GLY A 161 -14.54 5.28 13.26
CA GLY A 161 -14.78 6.66 13.72
C GLY A 161 -13.96 7.08 14.93
N GLU A 162 -13.53 6.13 15.77
CA GLU A 162 -12.67 6.41 16.93
C GLU A 162 -11.23 6.83 16.56
N TRP A 163 -10.86 6.73 15.28
CA TRP A 163 -9.53 7.12 14.81
C TRP A 163 -9.40 8.63 14.52
N PHE A 164 -10.50 9.40 14.56
CA PHE A 164 -10.59 10.82 14.14
C PHE A 164 -11.12 11.74 15.23
#